data_2a2d52a7a306fc53efbbd075b75ce5d6
#
_entry.id   2a2d52a7a306fc53efbbd075b75ce5d6
#
_cell.length_a   1.000
_cell.length_b   1.000
_cell.length_c   1.000
_cell.angle_alpha   90.00
_cell.angle_beta   90.00
_cell.angle_gamma   90.00
#
_symmetry.space_group_name_H-M   'P 1'
#
loop_
_entity.id
_entity.type
_entity.pdbx_description
1 polymer ?
#
loop_
_entity_poly.entity_id
_entity_poly.type
_entity_poly.pdbx_seq_one_letter_code
_entity_poly.pdbx_strand_id
1 'polypeptide(L)'
;MEFSELIRQFAERVGVAVPEIVDEAAAFDADGMPFFMMRVANEGESEYLVIAADLGEPPPERMEKLYEALLDAGHAFAWAGGGVFARNPADGHIWLQLREAYASIDVESAIAKVMALGEAAVNWRDIIREYREGASIPGAQMSGGLPYDGTGAESPPGLVMV
;
A
#
# COMPACT_ATOMS: atom_id res chain seq x y z
N MET A 1 19.78 11.27 2.71
CA MET A 1 19.29 11.66 4.07
C MET A 1 19.31 10.41 4.93
N GLU A 2 19.70 10.50 6.20
CA GLU A 2 19.61 9.36 7.14
C GLU A 2 18.16 9.04 7.46
N PHE A 3 17.83 7.76 7.71
CA PHE A 3 16.46 7.33 7.95
C PHE A 3 15.85 8.00 9.20
N SER A 4 16.62 8.10 10.27
CA SER A 4 16.19 8.78 11.49
C SER A 4 15.83 10.26 11.29
N GLU A 5 16.57 10.95 10.45
CA GLU A 5 16.29 12.34 10.09
C GLU A 5 15.04 12.46 9.22
N LEU A 6 14.83 11.53 8.26
CA LEU A 6 13.59 11.47 7.47
C LEU A 6 12.38 11.31 8.39
N ILE A 7 12.42 10.35 9.33
CA ILE A 7 11.33 10.08 10.27
C ILE A 7 11.04 11.27 11.18
N ARG A 8 12.09 11.90 11.71
CA ARG A 8 11.93 13.09 12.57
C ARG A 8 11.25 14.23 11.81
N GLN A 9 11.75 14.59 10.63
CA GLN A 9 11.17 15.65 9.82
C GLN A 9 9.74 15.32 9.35
N PHE A 10 9.48 14.06 8.99
CA PHE A 10 8.13 13.62 8.66
C PHE A 10 7.19 13.83 9.84
N ALA A 11 7.53 13.34 11.03
CA ALA A 11 6.70 13.47 12.23
C ALA A 11 6.42 14.94 12.58
N GLU A 12 7.44 15.80 12.53
CA GLU A 12 7.29 17.24 12.76
C GLU A 12 6.34 17.90 11.77
N ARG A 13 6.42 17.54 10.47
CA ARG A 13 5.57 18.14 9.42
C ARG A 13 4.12 17.70 9.50
N VAL A 14 3.87 16.43 9.82
CA VAL A 14 2.50 15.91 9.96
C VAL A 14 1.91 16.15 11.35
N GLY A 15 2.72 16.64 12.30
CA GLY A 15 2.26 17.02 13.63
C GLY A 15 2.03 15.83 14.59
N VAL A 16 2.75 14.73 14.40
CA VAL A 16 2.71 13.55 15.27
C VAL A 16 3.97 13.45 16.12
N ALA A 17 3.89 12.68 17.21
CA ALA A 17 5.08 12.38 18.02
C ALA A 17 6.10 11.59 17.18
N VAL A 18 7.39 11.90 17.36
CA VAL A 18 8.46 11.13 16.72
C VAL A 18 8.46 9.73 17.30
N PRO A 19 8.25 8.69 16.47
CA PRO A 19 8.23 7.32 16.95
C PRO A 19 9.62 6.81 17.33
N GLU A 20 9.66 5.73 18.09
CA GLU A 20 10.88 4.96 18.26
C GLU A 20 11.27 4.30 16.93
N ILE A 21 12.56 4.33 16.63
CA ILE A 21 13.11 3.69 15.44
C ILE A 21 13.85 2.44 15.88
N VAL A 22 13.43 1.29 15.38
CA VAL A 22 14.04 -0.01 15.65
C VAL A 22 14.38 -0.66 14.32
N ASP A 23 15.64 -1.05 14.13
CA ASP A 23 16.12 -1.77 12.94
C ASP A 23 15.70 -1.09 11.61
N GLU A 24 15.89 0.23 11.53
CA GLU A 24 15.50 1.04 10.35
C GLU A 24 13.98 0.98 10.05
N ALA A 25 13.16 0.76 11.07
CA ALA A 25 11.71 0.79 10.99
C ALA A 25 11.09 1.72 12.03
N ALA A 26 10.03 2.40 11.65
CA ALA A 26 9.25 3.31 12.49
C ALA A 26 7.76 3.02 12.30
N ALA A 27 7.00 2.98 13.40
CA ALA A 27 5.57 2.78 13.38
C ALA A 27 4.84 4.07 13.80
N PHE A 28 3.76 4.40 13.08
CA PHE A 28 2.88 5.52 13.35
C PHE A 28 1.45 5.01 13.51
N ASP A 29 0.64 5.75 14.21
CA ASP A 29 -0.80 5.55 14.21
C ASP A 29 -1.48 6.72 13.50
N ALA A 30 -2.34 6.42 12.54
CA ALA A 30 -3.15 7.39 11.84
C ALA A 30 -4.63 7.02 12.01
N ASP A 31 -5.31 7.66 12.95
CA ASP A 31 -6.72 7.42 13.26
C ASP A 31 -7.03 5.95 13.58
N GLY A 32 -6.19 5.32 14.39
CA GLY A 32 -6.30 3.92 14.78
C GLY A 32 -5.91 2.92 13.69
N MET A 33 -5.20 3.38 12.67
CA MET A 33 -4.60 2.51 11.65
C MET A 33 -3.08 2.55 11.75
N PRO A 34 -2.42 1.40 12.01
CA PRO A 34 -0.97 1.32 12.05
C PRO A 34 -0.36 1.54 10.67
N PHE A 35 0.58 2.47 10.61
CA PHE A 35 1.47 2.69 9.47
C PHE A 35 2.90 2.37 9.85
N PHE A 36 3.63 1.87 8.90
CA PHE A 36 5.05 1.54 9.04
C PHE A 36 5.85 2.20 7.93
N MET A 37 6.97 2.78 8.29
CA MET A 37 8.00 3.22 7.35
C MET A 37 9.26 2.43 7.66
N MET A 38 9.85 1.80 6.65
CA MET A 38 11.02 0.94 6.82
C MET A 38 12.02 1.22 5.71
N ARG A 39 13.30 1.38 6.09
CA ARG A 39 14.38 1.38 5.12
C ARG A 39 14.89 -0.05 4.96
N VAL A 40 14.82 -0.56 3.75
CA VAL A 40 15.24 -1.92 3.41
C VAL A 40 16.44 -1.84 2.49
N ALA A 41 17.54 -2.44 2.91
CA ALA A 41 18.77 -2.58 2.12
C ALA A 41 19.05 -4.07 1.96
N ASN A 42 19.26 -4.52 0.72
CA ASN A 42 19.76 -5.84 0.42
C ASN A 42 21.24 -5.74 0.03
N GLU A 43 22.07 -6.72 0.37
CA GLU A 43 23.48 -6.72 0.01
C GLU A 43 23.65 -6.58 -1.51
N GLY A 44 24.36 -5.52 -1.94
CA GLY A 44 24.66 -5.25 -3.35
C GLY A 44 23.48 -4.69 -4.18
N GLU A 45 22.35 -4.40 -3.57
CA GLU A 45 21.18 -3.82 -4.21
C GLU A 45 20.93 -2.36 -3.77
N SER A 46 20.03 -1.71 -4.50
CA SER A 46 19.54 -0.37 -4.14
C SER A 46 18.73 -0.41 -2.84
N GLU A 47 18.86 0.63 -2.03
CA GLU A 47 18.05 0.82 -0.83
C GLU A 47 16.63 1.32 -1.18
N TYR A 48 15.65 0.89 -0.40
CA TYR A 48 14.26 1.25 -0.60
C TYR A 48 13.62 1.76 0.69
N LEU A 49 12.71 2.73 0.53
CA LEU A 49 11.71 3.03 1.54
C LEU A 49 10.49 2.18 1.27
N VAL A 50 10.07 1.42 2.25
CA VAL A 50 8.77 0.72 2.26
C VAL A 50 7.84 1.50 3.18
N ILE A 51 6.67 1.87 2.67
CA ILE A 51 5.57 2.46 3.44
C ILE A 51 4.45 1.43 3.42
N ALA A 52 3.94 1.05 4.57
CA ALA A 52 2.92 0.03 4.70
C ALA A 52 1.82 0.44 5.68
N ALA A 53 0.57 0.10 5.37
CA ALA A 53 -0.58 0.24 6.24
C ALA A 53 -1.14 -1.15 6.58
N ASP A 54 -1.45 -1.39 7.84
CA ASP A 54 -2.10 -2.62 8.29
C ASP A 54 -3.62 -2.48 8.15
N LEU A 55 -4.21 -3.28 7.27
CA LEU A 55 -5.64 -3.30 7.00
C LEU A 55 -6.39 -4.30 7.91
N GLY A 56 -5.67 -5.05 8.75
CA GLY A 56 -6.22 -6.02 9.69
C GLY A 56 -6.35 -7.43 9.14
N GLU A 57 -7.03 -8.27 9.94
CA GLU A 57 -7.22 -9.68 9.63
C GLU A 57 -8.27 -9.90 8.54
N PRO A 58 -8.00 -10.78 7.56
CA PRO A 58 -9.03 -11.22 6.63
C PRO A 58 -10.08 -12.09 7.34
N PRO A 59 -11.35 -12.09 6.90
CA PRO A 59 -12.36 -13.00 7.43
C PRO A 59 -12.02 -14.45 7.09
N PRO A 60 -11.89 -15.36 8.08
CA PRO A 60 -11.36 -16.71 7.86
C PRO A 60 -12.23 -17.57 6.94
N GLU A 61 -13.54 -17.36 6.95
CA GLU A 61 -14.50 -18.15 6.17
C GLU A 61 -14.70 -17.65 4.73
N ARG A 62 -14.13 -16.46 4.39
CA ARG A 62 -14.42 -15.76 3.13
C ARG A 62 -13.15 -15.20 2.48
N MET A 63 -11.98 -15.73 2.83
CA MET A 63 -10.68 -15.22 2.38
C MET A 63 -10.50 -15.26 0.86
N GLU A 64 -10.98 -16.32 0.20
CA GLU A 64 -10.79 -16.51 -1.24
C GLU A 64 -11.34 -15.33 -2.04
N LYS A 65 -12.59 -14.95 -1.79
CA LYS A 65 -13.23 -13.81 -2.47
C LYS A 65 -12.60 -12.47 -2.12
N LEU A 66 -12.13 -12.33 -0.88
CA LEU A 66 -11.39 -11.12 -0.51
C LEU A 66 -10.09 -11.03 -1.30
N TYR A 67 -9.31 -12.11 -1.37
CA TYR A 67 -8.07 -12.10 -2.13
C TYR A 67 -8.27 -11.86 -3.62
N GLU A 68 -9.33 -12.44 -4.22
CA GLU A 68 -9.72 -12.15 -5.59
C GLU A 68 -9.95 -10.65 -5.79
N ALA A 69 -10.76 -10.02 -4.93
CA ALA A 69 -11.03 -8.58 -5.01
C ALA A 69 -9.77 -7.70 -4.79
N LEU A 70 -8.87 -8.10 -3.88
CA LEU A 70 -7.61 -7.38 -3.65
C LEU A 70 -6.66 -7.50 -4.86
N LEU A 71 -6.61 -8.67 -5.51
CA LEU A 71 -5.82 -8.87 -6.72
C LEU A 71 -6.38 -8.07 -7.90
N ASP A 72 -7.71 -8.05 -8.07
CA ASP A 72 -8.37 -7.24 -9.09
C ASP A 72 -8.12 -5.74 -8.87
N ALA A 73 -8.21 -5.28 -7.62
CA ALA A 73 -7.91 -3.89 -7.25
C ALA A 73 -6.45 -3.54 -7.51
N GLY A 74 -5.53 -4.46 -7.25
CA GLY A 74 -4.10 -4.30 -7.50
C GLY A 74 -3.75 -4.22 -9.00
N HIS A 75 -4.52 -4.87 -9.86
CA HIS A 75 -4.28 -4.89 -11.30
C HIS A 75 -4.26 -3.48 -11.93
N ALA A 76 -5.13 -2.59 -11.49
CA ALA A 76 -5.22 -1.25 -12.04
C ALA A 76 -4.37 -0.20 -11.29
N PHE A 77 -3.68 -0.57 -10.19
CA PHE A 77 -2.96 0.31 -9.27
C PHE A 77 -3.79 1.48 -8.69
N ALA A 78 -4.85 1.88 -9.37
CA ALA A 78 -5.66 3.05 -9.03
C ALA A 78 -6.37 2.91 -7.68
N TRP A 79 -6.79 1.70 -7.33
CA TRP A 79 -7.52 1.40 -6.10
C TRP A 79 -6.61 1.11 -4.90
N ALA A 80 -5.32 0.97 -5.15
CA ALA A 80 -4.31 0.70 -4.15
C ALA A 80 -3.44 1.94 -3.81
N GLY A 81 -3.82 3.15 -4.26
CA GLY A 81 -3.04 4.37 -4.01
C GLY A 81 -1.59 4.29 -4.53
N GLY A 82 -1.36 3.52 -5.59
CA GLY A 82 -0.03 3.21 -6.12
C GLY A 82 0.71 2.08 -5.38
N GLY A 83 0.08 1.49 -4.36
CA GLY A 83 0.64 0.39 -3.59
C GLY A 83 0.27 -0.99 -4.13
N VAL A 84 0.70 -2.02 -3.41
CA VAL A 84 0.37 -3.42 -3.64
C VAL A 84 -0.17 -4.04 -2.36
N PHE A 85 -1.14 -4.93 -2.50
CA PHE A 85 -1.62 -5.72 -1.36
C PHE A 85 -0.66 -6.87 -1.07
N ALA A 86 -0.43 -7.10 0.21
CA ALA A 86 0.40 -8.20 0.69
C ALA A 86 -0.26 -8.85 1.92
N ARG A 87 0.08 -10.11 2.17
CA ARG A 87 -0.26 -10.78 3.41
C ARG A 87 1.00 -10.85 4.28
N ASN A 88 0.92 -10.36 5.50
CA ASN A 88 2.00 -10.52 6.47
C ASN A 88 2.05 -12.00 6.92
N PRO A 89 3.14 -12.73 6.71
CA PRO A 89 3.22 -14.14 7.08
C PRO A 89 3.27 -14.37 8.60
N ALA A 90 3.62 -13.37 9.39
CA ALA A 90 3.77 -13.50 10.84
C ALA A 90 2.42 -13.54 11.58
N ASP A 91 1.47 -12.73 11.16
CA ASP A 91 0.16 -12.58 11.80
C ASP A 91 -1.03 -12.86 10.87
N GLY A 92 -0.79 -12.92 9.56
CA GLY A 92 -1.82 -13.16 8.55
C GLY A 92 -2.59 -11.92 8.13
N HIS A 93 -2.27 -10.73 8.66
CA HIS A 93 -2.93 -9.50 8.30
C HIS A 93 -2.72 -9.13 6.83
N ILE A 94 -3.69 -8.42 6.28
CA ILE A 94 -3.58 -7.80 4.97
C ILE A 94 -2.89 -6.46 5.13
N TRP A 95 -1.88 -6.23 4.34
CA TRP A 95 -1.14 -4.99 4.27
C TRP A 95 -1.31 -4.35 2.91
N LEU A 96 -1.42 -3.04 2.88
CA LEU A 96 -1.25 -2.23 1.68
C LEU A 96 0.10 -1.54 1.78
N GLN A 97 0.99 -1.76 0.81
CA GLN A 97 2.35 -1.25 0.87
C GLN A 97 2.81 -0.69 -0.46
N LEU A 98 3.70 0.29 -0.41
CA LEU A 98 4.44 0.78 -1.56
C LEU A 98 5.94 0.75 -1.29
N ARG A 99 6.74 0.68 -2.35
CA ARG A 99 8.18 0.63 -2.31
C ARG A 99 8.76 1.69 -3.24
N GLU A 100 9.66 2.50 -2.73
CA GLU A 100 10.31 3.58 -3.47
C GLU A 100 11.82 3.53 -3.30
N ALA A 101 12.57 3.94 -4.32
CA ALA A 101 14.03 4.03 -4.21
C ALA A 101 14.40 5.06 -3.15
N TYR A 102 15.14 4.66 -2.12
CA TYR A 102 15.46 5.52 -0.98
C TYR A 102 16.24 6.78 -1.39
N ALA A 103 17.11 6.65 -2.38
CA ALA A 103 17.91 7.78 -2.87
C ALA A 103 17.09 8.93 -3.46
N SER A 104 15.85 8.67 -3.88
CA SER A 104 14.94 9.67 -4.47
C SER A 104 13.92 10.24 -3.49
N ILE A 105 13.94 9.79 -2.23
CA ILE A 105 12.98 10.21 -1.21
C ILE A 105 13.46 11.44 -0.47
N ASP A 106 12.60 12.44 -0.42
CA ASP A 106 12.64 13.54 0.53
C ASP A 106 11.38 13.54 1.41
N VAL A 107 11.32 14.43 2.38
CA VAL A 107 10.22 14.50 3.35
C VAL A 107 8.87 14.80 2.67
N GLU A 108 8.85 15.68 1.70
CA GLU A 108 7.62 16.09 1.00
C GLU A 108 7.07 14.93 0.17
N SER A 109 7.95 14.20 -0.53
CA SER A 109 7.54 13.02 -1.29
C SER A 109 7.08 11.88 -0.37
N ALA A 110 7.73 11.69 0.78
CA ALA A 110 7.29 10.70 1.78
C ALA A 110 5.89 11.05 2.31
N ILE A 111 5.61 12.31 2.65
CA ILE A 111 4.29 12.78 3.08
C ILE A 111 3.24 12.51 2.00
N ALA A 112 3.51 12.93 0.75
CA ALA A 112 2.57 12.74 -0.35
C ALA A 112 2.23 11.25 -0.56
N LYS A 113 3.22 10.36 -0.44
CA LYS A 113 3.02 8.92 -0.59
C LYS A 113 2.26 8.30 0.58
N VAL A 114 2.55 8.71 1.81
CA VAL A 114 1.77 8.27 2.99
C VAL A 114 0.32 8.72 2.87
N MET A 115 0.06 9.95 2.43
CA MET A 115 -1.31 10.44 2.24
C MET A 115 -2.06 9.65 1.16
N ALA A 116 -1.45 9.44 -0.01
CA ALA A 116 -2.08 8.68 -1.09
C ALA A 116 -2.35 7.22 -0.70
N LEU A 117 -1.39 6.57 -0.02
CA LEU A 117 -1.57 5.23 0.51
C LEU A 117 -2.64 5.19 1.60
N GLY A 118 -2.68 6.23 2.46
CA GLY A 118 -3.62 6.37 3.57
C GLY A 118 -5.07 6.42 3.12
N GLU A 119 -5.38 7.20 2.11
CA GLU A 119 -6.75 7.25 1.54
C GLU A 119 -7.21 5.89 1.05
N ALA A 120 -6.36 5.18 0.31
CA ALA A 120 -6.67 3.83 -0.16
C ALA A 120 -6.78 2.84 1.02
N ALA A 121 -5.89 2.93 2.00
CA ALA A 121 -5.86 2.05 3.16
C ALA A 121 -7.12 2.19 4.03
N VAL A 122 -7.58 3.41 4.31
CA VAL A 122 -8.82 3.66 5.06
C VAL A 122 -10.00 3.01 4.35
N ASN A 123 -10.13 3.24 3.04
CA ASN A 123 -11.22 2.66 2.25
C ASN A 123 -11.18 1.11 2.27
N TRP A 124 -10.03 0.50 2.08
CA TRP A 124 -9.89 -0.96 2.07
C TRP A 124 -10.07 -1.58 3.46
N ARG A 125 -9.60 -0.92 4.51
CA ARG A 125 -9.86 -1.37 5.89
C ARG A 125 -11.36 -1.42 6.19
N ASP A 126 -12.09 -0.40 5.76
CA ASP A 126 -13.54 -0.35 5.93
C ASP A 126 -14.24 -1.45 5.13
N ILE A 127 -13.85 -1.68 3.87
CA ILE A 127 -14.34 -2.77 3.04
C ILE A 127 -14.08 -4.14 3.71
N ILE A 128 -12.87 -4.38 4.21
CA ILE A 128 -12.51 -5.64 4.88
C ILE A 128 -13.34 -5.84 6.15
N ARG A 129 -13.52 -4.78 6.95
CA ARG A 129 -14.33 -4.81 8.16
C ARG A 129 -15.80 -5.13 7.85
N GLU A 130 -16.41 -4.40 6.91
CA GLU A 130 -17.81 -4.62 6.51
C GLU A 130 -18.01 -6.01 5.90
N TYR A 131 -17.05 -6.47 5.12
CA TYR A 131 -17.08 -7.81 4.55
C TYR A 131 -17.00 -8.89 5.62
N ARG A 132 -16.22 -8.67 6.69
CA ARG A 132 -16.15 -9.54 7.86
C ARG A 132 -17.50 -9.63 8.58
N GLU A 133 -18.25 -8.54 8.61
CA GLU A 133 -19.59 -8.44 9.22
C GLU A 133 -20.72 -8.98 8.31
N GLY A 134 -20.40 -9.48 7.13
CA GLY A 134 -21.33 -10.14 6.23
C GLY A 134 -21.76 -9.33 5.00
N ALA A 135 -21.26 -8.11 4.83
CA ALA A 135 -21.51 -7.32 3.62
C ALA A 135 -20.94 -8.01 2.36
N SER A 136 -21.35 -7.56 1.19
CA SER A 136 -20.76 -7.96 -0.08
C SER A 136 -19.53 -7.09 -0.38
N ILE A 137 -18.48 -7.69 -0.95
CA ILE A 137 -17.37 -6.89 -1.46
C ILE A 137 -17.85 -6.06 -2.66
N PRO A 138 -17.52 -4.77 -2.74
CA PRO A 138 -17.92 -3.91 -3.85
C PRO A 138 -17.38 -4.35 -5.22
N GLY A 139 -16.46 -5.30 -5.27
CA GLY A 139 -15.76 -5.76 -6.48
C GLY A 139 -16.63 -6.32 -7.59
N ALA A 140 -17.82 -6.83 -7.29
CA ALA A 140 -18.79 -7.22 -8.32
C ALA A 140 -19.33 -6.01 -9.14
N GLN A 141 -19.14 -4.79 -8.62
CA GLN A 141 -19.48 -3.55 -9.32
C GLN A 141 -18.23 -2.85 -9.90
N MET A 142 -17.02 -3.22 -9.46
CA MET A 142 -15.75 -2.71 -10.00
C MET A 142 -15.39 -3.33 -11.37
N SER A 143 -15.98 -4.46 -11.75
CA SER A 143 -15.93 -5.01 -13.11
C SER A 143 -16.78 -4.22 -14.14
N GLY A 144 -17.44 -3.15 -13.70
CA GLY A 144 -18.01 -2.12 -14.56
C GLY A 144 -16.91 -1.21 -15.09
N GLY A 145 -16.18 -1.73 -16.07
CA GLY A 145 -15.40 -1.02 -17.05
C GLY A 145 -14.70 0.28 -16.61
N LEU A 146 -13.39 0.22 -16.39
CA LEU A 146 -12.59 1.25 -17.04
C LEU A 146 -13.10 1.31 -18.50
N PRO A 147 -13.42 2.50 -19.05
CA PRO A 147 -13.70 2.61 -20.46
C PRO A 147 -12.39 2.36 -21.21
N TYR A 148 -12.01 1.11 -21.33
CA TYR A 148 -11.14 0.68 -22.39
C TYR A 148 -12.04 0.64 -23.64
N ASP A 149 -12.25 1.84 -24.18
CA ASP A 149 -12.74 1.93 -25.55
C ASP A 149 -11.61 1.38 -26.41
N GLY A 150 -11.84 0.22 -26.98
CA GLY A 150 -10.89 -0.46 -27.85
C GLY A 150 -10.59 0.29 -29.16
N THR A 151 -10.58 1.62 -29.13
CA THR A 151 -10.21 2.49 -30.24
C THR A 151 -8.76 2.92 -30.09
N GLY A 152 -7.85 2.07 -30.57
CA GLY A 152 -6.65 2.51 -31.24
C GLY A 152 -5.51 3.03 -30.37
N ALA A 153 -4.88 2.16 -29.58
CA ALA A 153 -3.44 2.29 -29.38
C ALA A 153 -2.78 1.11 -30.13
N GLU A 154 -2.19 1.41 -31.25
CA GLU A 154 -1.28 0.49 -31.93
C GLU A 154 -0.25 -0.01 -30.93
N SER A 155 -0.15 -1.31 -30.80
CA SER A 155 0.90 -1.94 -29.99
C SER A 155 2.26 -1.42 -30.45
N PRO A 156 3.14 -0.99 -29.54
CA PRO A 156 4.49 -0.62 -29.95
C PRO A 156 5.16 -1.82 -30.62
N PRO A 157 5.81 -1.63 -31.78
CA PRO A 157 6.44 -2.73 -32.50
C PRO A 157 7.61 -3.25 -31.67
N GLY A 158 7.56 -4.51 -31.25
CA GLY A 158 8.72 -5.18 -30.68
C GLY A 158 8.50 -6.12 -29.48
N LEU A 159 7.28 -6.37 -29.00
CA LEU A 159 7.05 -7.38 -27.97
C LEU A 159 6.73 -8.73 -28.61
N VAL A 160 7.78 -9.51 -28.92
CA VAL A 160 7.63 -10.93 -29.27
C VAL A 160 7.60 -11.69 -27.94
N MET A 161 6.44 -12.26 -27.61
CA MET A 161 6.36 -13.25 -26.55
C MET A 161 6.97 -14.56 -27.07
N VAL A 162 8.00 -15.04 -26.39
CA VAL A 162 8.59 -16.38 -26.55
C VAL A 162 8.02 -17.28 -25.46
#